data_4217e5b77b86eae6468c59e0834a4a26
#
_entry.id   4217e5b77b86eae6468c59e0834a4a26
#
_cell.length_a   1.000
_cell.length_b   1.000
_cell.length_c   1.000
_cell.angle_alpha   90.00
_cell.angle_beta   90.00
_cell.angle_gamma   90.00
#
_symmetry.space_group_name_H-M   'P 1'
#
loop_
_entity.id
_entity.type
_entity.pdbx_description
1 polymer ?
#
loop_
_entity_poly.entity_id
_entity_poly.type
_entity_poly.pdbx_seq_one_letter_code
_entity_poly.pdbx_strand_id
1 'polypeptide(L)'
;SLFNLPSLHVSDAKVIGQIMQARTVEKTIVYDFMTPWLGTGLIVSTGSKWTQHRKIITPAFHFKILEDFLVIMNHQSDVLIEKLKTSANGTDCNIYNHVTYCALDIIAESAMSVKLNTQQHPNSEYVLAVKEMTDIILKRLFSLFREYKWAFQFTKAHRRQRELVKVIHDFAYKVISDRKKQLYSDAQEQQRAQKQLAEEAVYGKRRMTLLDLLLNVTMDGKPLSDSEIREEVDTFMFTGHDSTTSSISFTAYHLSRDASIQQRVYDEILAIVGPDAKTVELTYGTLQKLKYLEMVIKETLRINPPVPVIGRRSVGDMVIDGVTIPKGLDFFIMIYLLHNDPELYPEPTRFDPERFSEEASVKRPPYSYMPFSAGSRNCIGQRYAMLEVKTVLVKLLANYQLLPCEASNQLRLKTDMTLKPVNGVFVKLVRR
;
A
#
# COMPACT_ATOMS: atom_id res chain seq x y z
N SER A 1 15.49 23.28 10.25
CA SER A 1 14.48 22.80 11.21
C SER A 1 13.09 22.96 10.58
N LEU A 2 12.33 21.90 10.51
CA LEU A 2 10.91 22.00 10.17
C LEU A 2 10.20 22.55 11.42
N PHE A 3 9.88 23.87 11.43
CA PHE A 3 9.02 24.49 12.43
C PHE A 3 9.50 24.32 13.91
N ASN A 4 10.67 24.82 14.24
CA ASN A 4 11.26 24.84 15.59
C ASN A 4 11.68 23.50 16.20
N LEU A 5 11.40 22.35 15.54
CA LEU A 5 11.99 21.09 15.96
C LEU A 5 13.27 20.82 15.17
N PRO A 6 14.39 20.49 15.84
CA PRO A 6 15.59 20.08 15.16
C PRO A 6 15.32 18.80 14.36
N SER A 7 15.61 18.84 13.08
CA SER A 7 15.42 17.69 12.20
C SER A 7 16.52 17.61 11.15
N LEU A 8 16.92 16.40 10.81
CA LEU A 8 17.81 16.09 9.70
C LEU A 8 17.00 15.51 8.54
N HIS A 9 17.20 16.07 7.37
CA HIS A 9 16.63 15.56 6.11
C HIS A 9 17.74 14.81 5.40
N VAL A 10 17.56 13.51 5.20
CA VAL A 10 18.62 12.60 4.77
C VAL A 10 18.23 11.93 3.45
N SER A 11 19.09 12.05 2.45
CA SER A 11 19.00 11.35 1.16
C SER A 11 20.27 10.55 0.83
N ASP A 12 21.29 10.59 1.65
CA ASP A 12 22.51 9.80 1.50
C ASP A 12 22.28 8.34 1.93
N ALA A 13 22.57 7.38 1.03
CA ALA A 13 22.32 5.96 1.24
C ALA A 13 23.12 5.36 2.42
N LYS A 14 24.36 5.82 2.66
CA LYS A 14 25.21 5.34 3.75
C LYS A 14 24.68 5.79 5.11
N VAL A 15 24.33 7.06 5.23
CA VAL A 15 23.71 7.63 6.43
C VAL A 15 22.36 6.99 6.72
N ILE A 16 21.53 6.82 5.69
CA ILE A 16 20.23 6.11 5.78
C ILE A 16 20.47 4.70 6.32
N GLY A 17 21.46 3.97 5.79
CA GLY A 17 21.79 2.62 6.25
C GLY A 17 22.08 2.56 7.75
N GLN A 18 22.86 3.51 8.28
CA GLN A 18 23.17 3.61 9.72
C GLN A 18 21.90 3.88 10.55
N ILE A 19 21.03 4.80 10.10
CA ILE A 19 19.77 5.11 10.79
C ILE A 19 18.83 3.90 10.79
N MET A 20 18.71 3.21 9.67
CA MET A 20 17.76 2.08 9.53
C MET A 20 18.18 0.83 10.30
N GLN A 21 19.49 0.68 10.58
CA GLN A 21 20.03 -0.43 11.38
C GLN A 21 20.06 -0.11 12.88
N ALA A 22 19.98 1.17 13.25
CA ALA A 22 20.06 1.57 14.65
C ALA A 22 18.84 1.07 15.46
N ARG A 23 19.10 0.48 16.63
CA ARG A 23 18.06 0.07 17.57
C ARG A 23 17.47 1.23 18.38
N THR A 24 18.16 2.39 18.37
CA THR A 24 17.82 3.60 19.09
C THR A 24 16.94 4.56 18.27
N VAL A 25 16.22 4.05 17.28
CA VAL A 25 15.30 4.88 16.47
C VAL A 25 13.88 4.33 16.48
N GLU A 26 12.92 5.22 16.59
CA GLU A 26 11.48 4.95 16.54
C GLU A 26 10.78 5.86 15.51
N LYS A 27 9.46 5.81 15.45
CA LYS A 27 8.66 6.74 14.63
C LYS A 27 8.77 8.16 15.17
N THR A 28 8.78 9.15 14.27
CA THR A 28 8.75 10.57 14.68
C THR A 28 7.39 10.96 15.22
N ILE A 29 7.34 12.07 15.95
CA ILE A 29 6.10 12.69 16.45
C ILE A 29 5.08 13.02 15.34
N VAL A 30 5.52 13.10 14.09
CA VAL A 30 4.64 13.33 12.92
C VAL A 30 3.57 12.26 12.78
N TYR A 31 3.87 11.02 13.16
CA TYR A 31 2.89 9.93 13.14
C TYR A 31 1.77 10.12 14.18
N ASP A 32 1.96 10.93 15.21
CA ASP A 32 0.92 11.22 16.21
C ASP A 32 -0.28 11.95 15.60
N PHE A 33 -0.09 12.65 14.47
CA PHE A 33 -1.20 13.30 13.77
C PHE A 33 -2.19 12.31 13.16
N MET A 34 -1.76 11.05 12.98
CA MET A 34 -2.60 9.95 12.47
C MET A 34 -3.36 9.24 13.60
N THR A 35 -2.94 9.42 14.86
CA THR A 35 -3.54 8.73 16.02
C THR A 35 -5.05 8.91 16.16
N PRO A 36 -5.66 10.08 15.90
CA PRO A 36 -7.12 10.21 15.97
C PRO A 36 -7.88 9.26 15.04
N TRP A 37 -7.25 8.87 13.93
CA TRP A 37 -7.78 7.92 12.96
C TRP A 37 -7.27 6.50 13.20
N LEU A 38 -5.95 6.28 13.08
CA LEU A 38 -5.33 4.96 13.08
C LEU A 38 -5.04 4.42 14.49
N GLY A 39 -5.35 5.20 15.53
CA GLY A 39 -5.04 4.82 16.90
C GLY A 39 -3.54 4.54 17.07
N THR A 40 -3.25 3.44 17.71
CA THR A 40 -1.88 2.91 17.87
C THR A 40 -1.69 1.61 17.10
N GLY A 41 -2.30 1.49 15.92
CA GLY A 41 -2.09 0.38 14.99
C GLY A 41 -0.63 0.28 14.50
N LEU A 42 -0.32 -0.76 13.74
CA LEU A 42 1.06 -1.16 13.40
C LEU A 42 1.91 -0.05 12.78
N ILE A 43 1.31 0.87 12.00
CA ILE A 43 2.05 1.97 11.36
C ILE A 43 2.47 3.06 12.36
N VAL A 44 1.68 3.28 13.41
CA VAL A 44 1.87 4.36 14.40
C VAL A 44 2.59 3.85 15.65
N SER A 45 2.29 2.63 16.11
CA SER A 45 2.80 2.06 17.37
C SER A 45 4.32 1.98 17.44
N THR A 46 4.85 2.03 18.68
CA THR A 46 6.27 1.94 19.00
C THR A 46 6.50 0.91 20.13
N GLY A 47 7.75 0.62 20.45
CA GLY A 47 8.16 -0.20 21.59
C GLY A 47 7.58 -1.61 21.57
N SER A 48 7.16 -2.10 22.75
CA SER A 48 6.67 -3.47 22.95
C SER A 48 5.38 -3.75 22.19
N LYS A 49 4.43 -2.80 22.15
CA LYS A 49 3.18 -2.96 21.39
C LYS A 49 3.46 -3.24 19.92
N TRP A 50 4.34 -2.44 19.30
CA TRP A 50 4.69 -2.68 17.91
C TRP A 50 5.33 -4.05 17.70
N THR A 51 6.26 -4.44 18.56
CA THR A 51 6.95 -5.75 18.44
C THR A 51 5.97 -6.91 18.49
N GLN A 52 5.04 -6.86 19.44
CA GLN A 52 4.01 -7.89 19.60
C GLN A 52 3.05 -7.93 18.41
N HIS A 53 2.50 -6.77 18.00
CA HIS A 53 1.59 -6.68 16.86
C HIS A 53 2.28 -7.11 15.55
N ARG A 54 3.52 -6.66 15.31
CA ARG A 54 4.29 -7.08 14.13
C ARG A 54 4.46 -8.60 14.08
N LYS A 55 4.78 -9.24 15.23
CA LYS A 55 4.94 -10.69 15.33
C LYS A 55 3.63 -11.43 15.05
N ILE A 56 2.52 -10.94 15.59
CA ILE A 56 1.18 -11.51 15.40
C ILE A 56 0.75 -11.41 13.94
N ILE A 57 0.93 -10.25 13.33
CA ILE A 57 0.40 -9.94 11.99
C ILE A 57 1.24 -10.55 10.87
N THR A 58 2.57 -10.71 11.05
CA THR A 58 3.48 -11.21 9.99
C THR A 58 3.01 -12.53 9.34
N PRO A 59 2.48 -13.54 10.07
CA PRO A 59 1.99 -14.78 9.47
C PRO A 59 0.87 -14.59 8.44
N ALA A 60 0.02 -13.56 8.57
CA ALA A 60 -1.06 -13.27 7.61
C ALA A 60 -0.55 -12.88 6.22
N PHE A 61 0.74 -12.52 6.09
CA PHE A 61 1.40 -12.18 4.84
C PHE A 61 2.40 -13.25 4.37
N HIS A 62 2.28 -14.48 4.92
CA HIS A 62 3.09 -15.60 4.47
C HIS A 62 2.67 -16.07 3.07
N PHE A 63 3.64 -16.56 2.26
CA PHE A 63 3.40 -16.88 0.84
C PHE A 63 2.22 -17.82 0.59
N LYS A 64 1.97 -18.82 1.44
CA LYS A 64 0.83 -19.74 1.32
C LYS A 64 -0.53 -19.04 1.42
N ILE A 65 -0.63 -17.97 2.22
CA ILE A 65 -1.84 -17.14 2.35
C ILE A 65 -1.97 -16.21 1.15
N LEU A 66 -0.84 -15.73 0.63
CA LEU A 66 -0.82 -14.88 -0.56
C LEU A 66 -1.30 -15.60 -1.82
N GLU A 67 -1.11 -16.92 -1.93
CA GLU A 67 -1.69 -17.72 -3.02
C GLU A 67 -3.22 -17.70 -2.99
N ASP A 68 -3.81 -17.78 -1.80
CA ASP A 68 -5.27 -17.67 -1.64
C ASP A 68 -5.79 -16.28 -2.01
N PHE A 69 -5.02 -15.23 -1.73
CA PHE A 69 -5.39 -13.85 -2.08
C PHE A 69 -5.35 -13.60 -3.59
N LEU A 70 -4.55 -14.36 -4.34
CA LEU A 70 -4.50 -14.25 -5.79
C LEU A 70 -5.83 -14.55 -6.47
N VAL A 71 -6.64 -15.44 -5.92
CA VAL A 71 -8.00 -15.71 -6.43
C VAL A 71 -8.84 -14.42 -6.39
N ILE A 72 -8.75 -13.68 -5.29
CA ILE A 72 -9.45 -12.40 -5.10
C ILE A 72 -8.85 -11.32 -6.01
N MET A 73 -7.52 -11.25 -6.09
CA MET A 73 -6.83 -10.29 -6.96
C MET A 73 -7.19 -10.50 -8.44
N ASN A 74 -7.24 -11.76 -8.92
CA ASN A 74 -7.70 -12.08 -10.26
C ASN A 74 -9.15 -11.63 -10.47
N HIS A 75 -10.07 -12.04 -9.59
CA HIS A 75 -11.48 -11.70 -9.71
C HIS A 75 -11.71 -10.18 -9.74
N GLN A 76 -11.15 -9.44 -8.80
CA GLN A 76 -11.33 -7.99 -8.73
C GLN A 76 -10.65 -7.26 -9.90
N SER A 77 -9.55 -7.81 -10.43
CA SER A 77 -8.92 -7.31 -11.65
C SER A 77 -9.83 -7.54 -12.87
N ASP A 78 -10.48 -8.69 -12.99
CA ASP A 78 -11.43 -8.96 -14.07
C ASP A 78 -12.65 -8.02 -14.00
N VAL A 79 -13.14 -7.69 -12.79
CA VAL A 79 -14.16 -6.65 -12.59
C VAL A 79 -13.67 -5.29 -13.08
N LEU A 80 -12.42 -4.91 -12.76
CA LEU A 80 -11.81 -3.69 -13.27
C LEU A 80 -11.79 -3.66 -14.81
N ILE A 81 -11.33 -4.74 -15.44
CA ILE A 81 -11.28 -4.85 -16.90
C ILE A 81 -12.67 -4.67 -17.51
N GLU A 82 -13.69 -5.27 -16.91
CA GLU A 82 -15.08 -5.12 -17.37
C GLU A 82 -15.56 -3.66 -17.27
N LYS A 83 -15.25 -2.97 -16.16
CA LYS A 83 -15.58 -1.55 -15.98
C LYS A 83 -14.87 -0.64 -16.97
N LEU A 84 -13.65 -0.96 -17.34
CA LEU A 84 -12.87 -0.17 -18.30
C LEU A 84 -13.34 -0.35 -19.76
N LYS A 85 -14.17 -1.36 -20.08
CA LYS A 85 -14.68 -1.59 -21.44
C LYS A 85 -15.42 -0.37 -22.02
N THR A 86 -16.13 0.36 -21.20
CA THR A 86 -16.87 1.58 -21.63
C THR A 86 -15.93 2.72 -22.00
N SER A 87 -14.74 2.76 -21.42
CA SER A 87 -13.69 3.76 -21.69
C SER A 87 -12.67 3.29 -22.73
N ALA A 88 -12.79 2.06 -23.22
CA ALA A 88 -11.84 1.46 -24.17
C ALA A 88 -12.17 1.80 -25.66
N ASN A 89 -12.47 3.06 -25.90
CA ASN A 89 -12.82 3.63 -27.20
C ASN A 89 -11.80 4.67 -27.69
N GLY A 90 -10.61 4.74 -27.05
CA GLY A 90 -9.57 5.71 -27.36
C GLY A 90 -9.80 7.09 -26.75
N THR A 91 -10.83 7.27 -25.91
CA THR A 91 -11.02 8.53 -25.16
C THR A 91 -10.18 8.54 -23.88
N ASP A 92 -10.04 9.72 -23.29
CA ASP A 92 -9.30 9.92 -22.06
C ASP A 92 -9.99 9.23 -20.87
N CYS A 93 -9.29 8.32 -20.23
CA CYS A 93 -9.75 7.58 -19.07
C CYS A 93 -8.90 7.93 -17.83
N ASN A 94 -9.50 8.44 -16.77
CA ASN A 94 -8.81 8.59 -15.50
C ASN A 94 -8.71 7.24 -14.78
N ILE A 95 -7.63 6.51 -15.09
CA ILE A 95 -7.42 5.15 -14.56
C ILE A 95 -7.24 5.15 -13.04
N TYR A 96 -6.75 6.24 -12.44
CA TYR A 96 -6.50 6.35 -11.00
C TYR A 96 -7.74 6.04 -10.16
N ASN A 97 -8.89 6.58 -10.54
CA ASN A 97 -10.14 6.36 -9.82
C ASN A 97 -10.59 4.89 -9.89
N HIS A 98 -10.52 4.28 -11.07
CA HIS A 98 -10.88 2.87 -11.27
C HIS A 98 -9.99 1.93 -10.47
N VAL A 99 -8.67 2.19 -10.50
CA VAL A 99 -7.69 1.40 -9.73
C VAL A 99 -7.89 1.58 -8.23
N THR A 100 -8.26 2.79 -7.75
CA THR A 100 -8.56 3.02 -6.33
C THR A 100 -9.66 2.09 -5.81
N TYR A 101 -10.76 1.98 -6.54
CA TYR A 101 -11.87 1.10 -6.13
C TYR A 101 -11.50 -0.38 -6.24
N CYS A 102 -10.73 -0.77 -7.27
CA CYS A 102 -10.24 -2.13 -7.42
C CYS A 102 -9.31 -2.52 -6.25
N ALA A 103 -8.32 -1.71 -5.93
CA ALA A 103 -7.39 -1.95 -4.82
C ALA A 103 -8.12 -1.99 -3.46
N LEU A 104 -9.14 -1.15 -3.27
CA LEU A 104 -9.95 -1.17 -2.05
C LEU A 104 -10.77 -2.46 -1.93
N ASP A 105 -11.40 -2.91 -3.02
CA ASP A 105 -12.14 -4.19 -3.03
C ASP A 105 -11.19 -5.38 -2.82
N ILE A 106 -9.98 -5.35 -3.39
CA ILE A 106 -8.95 -6.38 -3.18
C ILE A 106 -8.55 -6.47 -1.70
N ILE A 107 -8.17 -5.37 -1.06
CA ILE A 107 -7.73 -5.43 0.34
C ILE A 107 -8.87 -5.77 1.30
N ALA A 108 -10.07 -5.28 1.05
CA ALA A 108 -11.23 -5.58 1.88
C ALA A 108 -11.62 -7.06 1.81
N GLU A 109 -11.62 -7.66 0.62
CA GLU A 109 -11.99 -9.06 0.47
C GLU A 109 -10.87 -10.00 0.90
N SER A 110 -9.58 -9.70 0.56
CA SER A 110 -8.45 -10.57 0.87
C SER A 110 -8.04 -10.51 2.34
N ALA A 111 -7.87 -9.32 2.92
CA ALA A 111 -7.38 -9.16 4.28
C ALA A 111 -8.50 -9.12 5.33
N MET A 112 -9.70 -8.62 4.98
CA MET A 112 -10.81 -8.45 5.94
C MET A 112 -11.96 -9.42 5.69
N SER A 113 -11.94 -10.21 4.61
CA SER A 113 -13.01 -11.17 4.21
C SER A 113 -14.38 -10.50 4.00
N VAL A 114 -14.40 -9.23 3.59
CA VAL A 114 -15.62 -8.46 3.39
C VAL A 114 -15.68 -7.92 1.97
N LYS A 115 -16.81 -8.17 1.29
CA LYS A 115 -17.07 -7.66 -0.05
C LYS A 115 -17.68 -6.26 0.04
N LEU A 116 -16.94 -5.26 -0.42
CA LEU A 116 -17.43 -3.86 -0.44
C LEU A 116 -18.14 -3.51 -1.75
N ASN A 117 -17.71 -4.13 -2.85
CA ASN A 117 -18.20 -3.86 -4.20
C ASN A 117 -18.10 -2.38 -4.59
N THR A 118 -17.01 -1.71 -4.21
CA THR A 118 -16.82 -0.28 -4.49
C THR A 118 -16.64 -0.01 -5.98
N GLN A 119 -16.19 -0.98 -6.74
CA GLN A 119 -16.13 -0.90 -8.21
C GLN A 119 -17.52 -0.81 -8.84
N GLN A 120 -18.55 -1.43 -8.25
CA GLN A 120 -19.94 -1.34 -8.69
C GLN A 120 -20.63 -0.08 -8.17
N HIS A 121 -20.27 0.36 -6.96
CA HIS A 121 -20.85 1.51 -6.27
C HIS A 121 -19.77 2.56 -5.96
N PRO A 122 -19.29 3.31 -6.99
CA PRO A 122 -18.22 4.26 -6.87
C PRO A 122 -18.60 5.41 -6.00
N ASN A 123 -18.55 5.99 -5.15
CA ASN A 123 -18.94 7.05 -4.23
C ASN A 123 -19.01 6.55 -2.77
N SER A 124 -18.17 5.58 -2.46
CA SER A 124 -18.02 5.13 -1.10
C SER A 124 -17.66 6.31 -0.18
N GLU A 125 -18.53 6.55 0.81
CA GLU A 125 -18.31 7.59 1.82
C GLU A 125 -16.97 7.38 2.53
N TYR A 126 -16.55 6.12 2.71
CA TYR A 126 -15.25 5.76 3.25
C TYR A 126 -14.09 6.30 2.41
N VAL A 127 -14.11 6.11 1.08
CA VAL A 127 -13.02 6.59 0.19
C VAL A 127 -12.90 8.11 0.23
N LEU A 128 -14.04 8.80 0.21
CA LEU A 128 -14.07 10.26 0.32
C LEU A 128 -13.55 10.74 1.68
N ALA A 129 -13.96 10.06 2.75
CA ALA A 129 -13.52 10.38 4.11
C ALA A 129 -12.00 10.17 4.28
N VAL A 130 -11.44 9.07 3.77
CA VAL A 130 -9.98 8.81 3.79
C VAL A 130 -9.23 9.89 3.03
N LYS A 131 -9.69 10.26 1.82
CA LYS A 131 -9.07 11.31 1.00
C LYS A 131 -9.04 12.66 1.72
N GLU A 132 -10.14 13.06 2.32
CA GLU A 132 -10.22 14.33 3.05
C GLU A 132 -9.42 14.28 4.36
N MET A 133 -9.41 13.13 5.05
CA MET A 133 -8.62 12.92 6.26
C MET A 133 -7.12 13.10 6.01
N THR A 134 -6.60 12.50 4.93
CA THR A 134 -5.16 12.64 4.57
C THR A 134 -4.80 14.09 4.28
N ASP A 135 -5.68 14.85 3.61
CA ASP A 135 -5.49 16.27 3.34
C ASP A 135 -5.48 17.13 4.63
N ILE A 136 -6.37 16.84 5.58
CA ILE A 136 -6.38 17.53 6.89
C ILE A 136 -5.10 17.24 7.68
N ILE A 137 -4.66 15.97 7.72
CA ILE A 137 -3.42 15.59 8.42
C ILE A 137 -2.22 16.31 7.82
N LEU A 138 -2.12 16.35 6.48
CA LEU A 138 -1.04 17.04 5.79
C LEU A 138 -1.05 18.55 6.07
N LYS A 139 -2.20 19.21 5.93
CA LYS A 139 -2.35 20.64 6.23
C LYS A 139 -1.94 20.95 7.67
N ARG A 140 -2.31 20.07 8.61
CA ARG A 140 -1.94 20.20 10.01
C ARG A 140 -0.43 20.04 10.20
N LEU A 141 0.21 19.09 9.51
CA LEU A 141 1.65 18.87 9.56
C LEU A 141 2.45 20.12 9.16
N PHE A 142 1.99 20.84 8.16
CA PHE A 142 2.62 22.07 7.65
C PHE A 142 2.07 23.36 8.27
N SER A 143 1.16 23.28 9.24
CA SER A 143 0.64 24.45 9.95
C SER A 143 1.66 25.00 10.94
N LEU A 144 1.76 26.31 11.04
CA LEU A 144 2.57 27.00 12.04
C LEU A 144 2.11 26.68 13.49
N PHE A 145 0.86 26.33 13.67
CA PHE A 145 0.26 26.00 14.97
C PHE A 145 0.18 24.49 15.24
N ARG A 146 0.90 23.66 14.48
CA ARG A 146 0.80 22.19 14.58
C ARG A 146 1.08 21.66 16.00
N GLU A 147 1.98 22.28 16.73
CA GLU A 147 2.40 21.87 18.07
C GLU A 147 1.35 22.23 19.14
N TYR A 148 0.53 23.23 18.87
CA TYR A 148 -0.50 23.66 19.79
C TYR A 148 -1.77 22.83 19.62
N LYS A 149 -1.79 21.61 20.20
CA LYS A 149 -2.96 20.71 20.14
C LYS A 149 -4.24 21.40 20.59
N TRP A 150 -4.16 22.27 21.61
CA TRP A 150 -5.32 23.03 22.11
C TRP A 150 -5.86 24.04 21.07
N ALA A 151 -5.00 24.72 20.34
CA ALA A 151 -5.42 25.68 19.32
C ALA A 151 -6.15 24.98 18.15
N PHE A 152 -5.67 23.80 17.74
CA PHE A 152 -6.29 23.01 16.69
C PHE A 152 -7.73 22.61 17.05
N GLN A 153 -8.03 22.32 18.32
CA GLN A 153 -9.37 21.91 18.77
C GLN A 153 -10.48 22.94 18.46
N PHE A 154 -10.14 24.22 18.36
CA PHE A 154 -11.08 25.29 18.03
C PHE A 154 -11.25 25.55 16.54
N THR A 155 -10.53 24.82 15.67
CA THR A 155 -10.58 25.01 14.22
C THR A 155 -11.74 24.24 13.56
N LYS A 156 -12.20 24.75 12.41
CA LYS A 156 -13.15 24.02 11.54
C LYS A 156 -12.55 22.68 11.09
N ALA A 157 -11.24 22.63 10.85
CA ALA A 157 -10.53 21.41 10.44
C ALA A 157 -10.62 20.32 11.52
N HIS A 158 -10.50 20.67 12.81
CA HIS A 158 -10.67 19.68 13.90
C HIS A 158 -12.09 19.12 13.94
N ARG A 159 -13.13 19.99 13.81
CA ARG A 159 -14.53 19.53 13.76
C ARG A 159 -14.72 18.55 12.61
N ARG A 160 -14.24 18.93 11.43
CA ARG A 160 -14.34 18.08 10.25
C ARG A 160 -13.56 16.77 10.42
N GLN A 161 -12.36 16.80 11.00
CA GLN A 161 -11.58 15.60 11.32
C GLN A 161 -12.39 14.62 12.18
N ARG A 162 -13.10 15.11 13.20
CA ARG A 162 -13.95 14.26 14.08
C ARG A 162 -15.09 13.59 13.32
N GLU A 163 -15.75 14.30 12.41
CA GLU A 163 -16.79 13.75 11.54
C GLU A 163 -16.24 12.62 10.67
N LEU A 164 -15.09 12.86 10.02
CA LEU A 164 -14.43 11.88 9.15
C LEU A 164 -13.95 10.66 9.93
N VAL A 165 -13.36 10.87 11.12
CA VAL A 165 -12.96 9.77 12.01
C VAL A 165 -14.16 8.91 12.35
N LYS A 166 -15.31 9.51 12.65
CA LYS A 166 -16.54 8.76 12.95
C LYS A 166 -16.95 7.89 11.76
N VAL A 167 -17.00 8.44 10.54
CA VAL A 167 -17.34 7.69 9.32
C VAL A 167 -16.39 6.50 9.12
N ILE A 168 -15.09 6.74 9.25
CA ILE A 168 -14.07 5.70 9.04
C ILE A 168 -14.14 4.61 10.11
N HIS A 169 -14.28 4.99 11.39
CA HIS A 169 -14.37 4.04 12.48
C HIS A 169 -15.68 3.24 12.45
N ASP A 170 -16.84 3.90 12.16
CA ASP A 170 -18.13 3.21 12.00
C ASP A 170 -18.05 2.15 10.89
N PHE A 171 -17.36 2.47 9.79
CA PHE A 171 -17.09 1.52 8.73
C PHE A 171 -16.22 0.33 9.21
N ALA A 172 -15.11 0.58 9.91
CA ALA A 172 -14.24 -0.47 10.42
C ALA A 172 -14.95 -1.37 11.44
N TYR A 173 -15.73 -0.80 12.36
CA TYR A 173 -16.55 -1.57 13.30
C TYR A 173 -17.61 -2.41 12.60
N LYS A 174 -18.22 -1.90 11.53
CA LYS A 174 -19.13 -2.68 10.70
C LYS A 174 -18.44 -3.89 10.09
N VAL A 175 -17.26 -3.69 9.48
CA VAL A 175 -16.44 -4.78 8.91
C VAL A 175 -16.15 -5.85 9.97
N ILE A 176 -15.72 -5.46 11.16
CA ILE A 176 -15.43 -6.36 12.28
C ILE A 176 -16.70 -7.11 12.71
N SER A 177 -17.82 -6.40 12.88
CA SER A 177 -19.08 -6.98 13.30
C SER A 177 -19.63 -8.00 12.29
N ASP A 178 -19.60 -7.63 11.01
CA ASP A 178 -20.08 -8.49 9.93
C ASP A 178 -19.23 -9.78 9.83
N ARG A 179 -17.90 -9.64 10.00
CA ARG A 179 -17.01 -10.81 10.02
C ARG A 179 -17.25 -11.71 11.24
N LYS A 180 -17.43 -11.14 12.42
CA LYS A 180 -17.79 -11.92 13.65
C LYS A 180 -19.06 -12.71 13.44
N LYS A 181 -20.11 -12.10 12.85
CA LYS A 181 -21.37 -12.79 12.57
C LYS A 181 -21.18 -13.95 11.59
N GLN A 182 -20.41 -13.77 10.51
CA GLN A 182 -20.08 -14.82 9.56
C GLN A 182 -19.35 -15.99 10.25
N LEU A 183 -18.32 -15.69 11.04
CA LEU A 183 -17.58 -16.72 11.79
C LEU A 183 -18.47 -17.52 12.73
N TYR A 184 -19.43 -16.86 13.36
CA TYR A 184 -20.38 -17.50 14.26
C TYR A 184 -21.39 -18.39 13.50
N SER A 185 -21.97 -17.91 12.39
CA SER A 185 -22.88 -18.70 11.56
C SER A 185 -22.18 -19.92 10.97
N ASP A 186 -20.97 -19.75 10.44
CA ASP A 186 -20.18 -20.84 9.88
C ASP A 186 -19.83 -21.91 10.94
N ALA A 187 -19.53 -21.50 12.18
CA ALA A 187 -19.27 -22.44 13.29
C ALA A 187 -20.52 -23.26 13.65
N GLN A 188 -21.72 -22.63 13.64
CA GLN A 188 -22.99 -23.32 13.87
C GLN A 188 -23.33 -24.30 12.74
N GLU A 189 -23.10 -23.90 11.48
CA GLU A 189 -23.31 -24.79 10.34
C GLU A 189 -22.36 -26.00 10.36
N GLN A 190 -21.08 -25.79 10.70
CA GLN A 190 -20.11 -26.87 10.88
C GLN A 190 -20.51 -27.82 12.01
N GLN A 191 -21.00 -27.30 13.15
CA GLN A 191 -21.49 -28.16 14.23
C GLN A 191 -22.73 -28.98 13.82
N ARG A 192 -23.63 -28.37 13.00
CA ARG A 192 -24.79 -29.09 12.46
C ARG A 192 -24.38 -30.15 11.44
N ALA A 193 -23.44 -29.81 10.53
CA ALA A 193 -22.89 -30.74 9.54
C ALA A 193 -22.14 -31.90 10.20
N GLN A 194 -21.32 -31.63 11.24
CA GLN A 194 -20.63 -32.71 12.01
C GLN A 194 -21.60 -33.65 12.73
N LYS A 195 -22.74 -33.14 13.18
CA LYS A 195 -23.80 -34.01 13.73
C LYS A 195 -24.50 -34.88 12.68
N GLN A 196 -24.51 -34.44 11.40
CA GLN A 196 -25.10 -35.17 10.29
C GLN A 196 -24.12 -36.08 9.55
N LEU A 197 -22.82 -35.77 9.57
CA LEU A 197 -21.76 -36.49 8.84
C LEU A 197 -20.77 -37.14 9.82
N ALA A 198 -21.24 -38.14 10.55
CA ALA A 198 -20.37 -38.95 11.42
C ALA A 198 -19.39 -39.87 10.63
N GLU A 199 -19.32 -39.80 9.30
CA GLU A 199 -18.55 -40.76 8.49
C GLU A 199 -17.60 -40.20 7.43
N GLU A 200 -17.60 -38.90 7.08
CA GLU A 200 -16.64 -38.39 6.08
C GLU A 200 -16.15 -36.96 6.41
N ALA A 201 -15.12 -36.86 7.24
CA ALA A 201 -14.46 -35.59 7.51
C ALA A 201 -13.30 -35.32 6.54
N VAL A 202 -13.56 -34.65 5.43
CA VAL A 202 -12.52 -33.92 4.70
C VAL A 202 -12.49 -32.48 5.21
N TYR A 203 -11.62 -32.21 6.16
CA TYR A 203 -11.33 -30.87 6.63
C TYR A 203 -10.62 -30.04 5.55
N GLY A 204 -11.37 -29.27 4.79
CA GLY A 204 -10.82 -28.12 4.06
C GLY A 204 -10.27 -27.11 5.08
N LYS A 205 -8.95 -26.92 5.15
CA LYS A 205 -8.35 -25.89 5.98
C LYS A 205 -8.94 -24.53 5.61
N ARG A 206 -9.73 -23.95 6.51
CA ARG A 206 -10.33 -22.62 6.34
C ARG A 206 -9.21 -21.59 6.16
N ARG A 207 -9.30 -20.77 5.11
CA ARG A 207 -8.38 -19.67 4.84
C ARG A 207 -8.44 -18.67 5.99
N MET A 208 -7.30 -18.39 6.62
CA MET A 208 -7.21 -17.45 7.74
C MET A 208 -6.76 -16.08 7.19
N THR A 209 -7.67 -15.14 7.12
CA THR A 209 -7.36 -13.75 6.72
C THR A 209 -6.72 -12.98 7.87
N LEU A 210 -6.25 -11.74 7.59
CA LEU A 210 -5.72 -10.89 8.65
C LEU A 210 -6.77 -10.63 9.74
N LEU A 211 -8.00 -10.32 9.37
CA LEU A 211 -9.06 -10.08 10.36
C LEU A 211 -9.39 -11.34 11.16
N ASP A 212 -9.42 -12.51 10.51
CA ASP A 212 -9.61 -13.79 11.24
C ASP A 212 -8.49 -14.03 12.25
N LEU A 213 -7.24 -13.74 11.88
CA LEU A 213 -6.10 -13.84 12.78
C LEU A 213 -6.27 -12.91 13.99
N LEU A 214 -6.62 -11.63 13.77
CA LEU A 214 -6.81 -10.66 14.85
C LEU A 214 -7.97 -11.02 15.78
N LEU A 215 -9.04 -11.61 15.25
CA LEU A 215 -10.21 -12.05 16.04
C LEU A 215 -9.93 -13.28 16.91
N ASN A 216 -8.93 -14.10 16.56
CA ASN A 216 -8.63 -15.36 17.23
C ASN A 216 -7.35 -15.33 18.08
N VAL A 217 -6.52 -14.30 17.94
CA VAL A 217 -5.25 -14.21 18.66
C VAL A 217 -5.47 -13.72 20.09
N THR A 218 -4.63 -14.24 21.00
CA THR A 218 -4.50 -13.72 22.37
C THR A 218 -3.15 -13.07 22.57
N MET A 219 -3.13 -11.96 23.30
CA MET A 219 -1.94 -11.23 23.70
C MET A 219 -1.89 -11.17 25.22
N ASP A 220 -0.79 -11.63 25.81
CA ASP A 220 -0.65 -11.77 27.29
C ASP A 220 -1.83 -12.54 27.94
N GLY A 221 -2.32 -13.58 27.24
CA GLY A 221 -3.42 -14.43 27.71
C GLY A 221 -4.83 -13.83 27.55
N LYS A 222 -4.97 -12.66 26.90
CA LYS A 222 -6.25 -12.00 26.65
C LYS A 222 -6.49 -11.81 25.15
N PRO A 223 -7.73 -11.97 24.65
CA PRO A 223 -8.06 -11.62 23.27
C PRO A 223 -7.88 -10.11 23.05
N LEU A 224 -7.58 -9.74 21.82
CA LEU A 224 -7.53 -8.33 21.41
C LEU A 224 -8.92 -7.69 21.60
N SER A 225 -8.94 -6.46 22.12
CA SER A 225 -10.15 -5.68 22.20
C SER A 225 -10.63 -5.25 20.81
N ASP A 226 -11.92 -4.96 20.65
CA ASP A 226 -12.48 -4.45 19.39
C ASP A 226 -11.82 -3.14 18.95
N SER A 227 -11.34 -2.33 19.89
CA SER A 227 -10.57 -1.13 19.62
C SER A 227 -9.22 -1.44 19.00
N GLU A 228 -8.47 -2.41 19.53
CA GLU A 228 -7.17 -2.83 18.98
C GLU A 228 -7.32 -3.45 17.60
N ILE A 229 -8.37 -4.27 17.40
CA ILE A 229 -8.67 -4.86 16.10
C ILE A 229 -9.03 -3.75 15.08
N ARG A 230 -9.85 -2.75 15.47
CA ARG A 230 -10.20 -1.62 14.63
C ARG A 230 -8.97 -0.81 14.21
N GLU A 231 -8.02 -0.56 15.13
CA GLU A 231 -6.77 0.15 14.82
C GLU A 231 -5.98 -0.54 13.70
N GLU A 232 -5.94 -1.88 13.70
CA GLU A 232 -5.28 -2.63 12.64
C GLU A 232 -6.12 -2.68 11.36
N VAL A 233 -7.44 -2.83 11.44
CA VAL A 233 -8.34 -2.75 10.29
C VAL A 233 -8.20 -1.40 9.59
N ASP A 234 -8.26 -0.28 10.31
CA ASP A 234 -8.05 1.05 9.74
C ASP A 234 -6.66 1.18 9.09
N THR A 235 -5.62 0.67 9.77
CA THR A 235 -4.24 0.71 9.27
C THR A 235 -4.13 -0.03 7.94
N PHE A 236 -4.59 -1.28 7.86
CA PHE A 236 -4.41 -2.11 6.66
C PHE A 236 -5.36 -1.74 5.52
N MET A 237 -6.58 -1.31 5.83
CA MET A 237 -7.51 -0.79 4.83
C MET A 237 -6.94 0.45 4.13
N PHE A 238 -6.35 1.38 4.90
CA PHE A 238 -5.73 2.58 4.33
C PHE A 238 -4.44 2.24 3.57
N THR A 239 -3.48 1.59 4.22
CA THR A 239 -2.15 1.38 3.63
C THR A 239 -2.17 0.41 2.45
N GLY A 240 -3.09 -0.56 2.45
CA GLY A 240 -3.19 -1.60 1.43
C GLY A 240 -3.69 -1.06 0.08
N HIS A 241 -4.70 -0.18 0.06
CA HIS A 241 -5.22 0.30 -1.21
C HIS A 241 -4.51 1.55 -1.75
N ASP A 242 -4.11 2.49 -0.89
CA ASP A 242 -3.63 3.81 -1.32
C ASP A 242 -2.26 3.72 -2.04
N SER A 243 -1.35 2.89 -1.53
CA SER A 243 -0.03 2.68 -2.11
C SER A 243 -0.05 1.85 -3.40
N THR A 244 -0.88 0.80 -3.46
CA THR A 244 -1.01 -0.04 -4.65
C THR A 244 -1.73 0.70 -5.77
N THR A 245 -2.75 1.50 -5.45
CA THR A 245 -3.38 2.43 -6.41
C THR A 245 -2.35 3.32 -7.10
N SER A 246 -1.49 3.98 -6.33
CA SER A 246 -0.45 4.84 -6.89
C SER A 246 0.54 4.04 -7.74
N SER A 247 0.99 2.88 -7.26
CA SER A 247 1.94 2.02 -7.98
C SER A 247 1.39 1.55 -9.34
N ILE A 248 0.17 1.04 -9.37
CA ILE A 248 -0.48 0.57 -10.61
C ILE A 248 -0.69 1.74 -11.58
N SER A 249 -1.25 2.84 -11.08
CA SER A 249 -1.59 3.98 -11.92
C SER A 249 -0.36 4.67 -12.50
N PHE A 250 0.71 4.83 -11.72
CA PHE A 250 1.96 5.41 -12.22
C PHE A 250 2.67 4.46 -13.19
N THR A 251 2.59 3.14 -12.98
CA THR A 251 3.13 2.18 -13.95
C THR A 251 2.36 2.25 -15.28
N ALA A 252 1.03 2.31 -15.23
CA ALA A 252 0.22 2.51 -16.43
C ALA A 252 0.54 3.83 -17.15
N TYR A 253 0.79 4.90 -16.39
CA TYR A 253 1.22 6.19 -16.95
C TYR A 253 2.53 6.07 -17.73
N HIS A 254 3.58 5.48 -17.14
CA HIS A 254 4.87 5.32 -17.80
C HIS A 254 4.77 4.41 -19.03
N LEU A 255 4.06 3.29 -18.91
CA LEU A 255 3.83 2.37 -20.03
C LEU A 255 3.06 3.01 -21.18
N SER A 256 2.13 3.90 -20.91
CA SER A 256 1.39 4.60 -21.97
C SER A 256 2.28 5.54 -22.81
N ARG A 257 3.43 5.96 -22.28
CA ARG A 257 4.34 6.91 -22.92
C ARG A 257 5.53 6.26 -23.62
N ASP A 258 5.78 4.99 -23.35
CA ASP A 258 6.83 4.22 -24.00
C ASP A 258 6.26 2.96 -24.61
N ALA A 259 5.95 3.03 -25.91
CA ALA A 259 5.36 1.91 -26.64
C ALA A 259 6.32 0.71 -26.73
N SER A 260 7.64 0.93 -26.70
CA SER A 260 8.63 -0.14 -26.80
C SER A 260 8.71 -0.94 -25.49
N ILE A 261 8.75 -0.25 -24.36
CA ILE A 261 8.71 -0.87 -23.02
C ILE A 261 7.37 -1.59 -22.83
N GLN A 262 6.26 -0.96 -23.19
CA GLN A 262 4.93 -1.57 -23.10
C GLN A 262 4.83 -2.84 -23.95
N GLN A 263 5.33 -2.81 -25.18
CA GLN A 263 5.31 -3.98 -26.07
C GLN A 263 6.15 -5.12 -25.51
N ARG A 264 7.33 -4.83 -24.99
CA ARG A 264 8.19 -5.86 -24.37
C ARG A 264 7.54 -6.51 -23.14
N VAL A 265 6.82 -5.71 -22.32
CA VAL A 265 6.03 -6.29 -21.20
C VAL A 265 4.91 -7.19 -21.74
N TYR A 266 4.23 -6.77 -22.78
CA TYR A 266 3.16 -7.56 -23.40
C TYR A 266 3.68 -8.88 -23.98
N ASP A 267 4.82 -8.84 -24.66
CA ASP A 267 5.47 -10.04 -25.21
C ASP A 267 5.89 -11.00 -24.10
N GLU A 268 6.42 -10.50 -22.97
CA GLU A 268 6.70 -11.31 -21.78
C GLU A 268 5.42 -11.96 -21.23
N ILE A 269 4.31 -11.20 -21.15
CA ILE A 269 3.01 -11.74 -20.70
C ILE A 269 2.58 -12.87 -21.62
N LEU A 270 2.62 -12.69 -22.93
CA LEU A 270 2.23 -13.74 -23.89
C LEU A 270 3.14 -14.98 -23.81
N ALA A 271 4.44 -14.77 -23.62
CA ALA A 271 5.40 -15.87 -23.53
C ALA A 271 5.21 -16.72 -22.26
N ILE A 272 4.83 -16.09 -21.12
CA ILE A 272 4.77 -16.75 -19.81
C ILE A 272 3.36 -17.19 -19.45
N VAL A 273 2.37 -16.35 -19.72
CA VAL A 273 0.95 -16.59 -19.38
C VAL A 273 0.24 -17.32 -20.52
N GLY A 274 0.62 -17.04 -21.76
CA GLY A 274 0.04 -17.63 -22.96
C GLY A 274 -0.99 -16.75 -23.65
N PRO A 275 -1.59 -17.23 -24.75
CA PRO A 275 -2.56 -16.48 -25.55
C PRO A 275 -3.87 -16.17 -24.79
N ASP A 276 -4.20 -16.96 -23.78
CA ASP A 276 -5.39 -16.79 -22.94
C ASP A 276 -5.18 -15.83 -21.77
N ALA A 277 -4.11 -15.02 -21.80
CA ALA A 277 -3.74 -14.07 -20.73
C ALA A 277 -4.89 -13.12 -20.32
N LYS A 278 -5.88 -12.92 -21.18
CA LYS A 278 -7.08 -12.09 -20.90
C LYS A 278 -7.99 -12.73 -19.84
N THR A 279 -8.11 -14.03 -19.82
CA THR A 279 -9.12 -14.76 -19.05
C THR A 279 -8.55 -15.75 -18.04
N VAL A 280 -7.28 -16.18 -18.22
CA VAL A 280 -6.67 -17.18 -17.35
C VAL A 280 -6.45 -16.63 -15.93
N GLU A 281 -6.66 -17.48 -14.94
CA GLU A 281 -6.29 -17.17 -13.56
C GLU A 281 -4.76 -17.17 -13.40
N LEU A 282 -4.23 -16.06 -12.94
CA LEU A 282 -2.80 -15.91 -12.68
C LEU A 282 -2.43 -16.61 -11.37
N THR A 283 -1.38 -17.40 -11.42
CA THR A 283 -0.85 -18.10 -10.24
C THR A 283 0.39 -17.39 -9.67
N TYR A 284 0.72 -17.70 -8.42
CA TYR A 284 1.96 -17.20 -7.80
C TYR A 284 3.19 -17.52 -8.65
N GLY A 285 3.30 -18.77 -9.11
CA GLY A 285 4.43 -19.22 -9.93
C GLY A 285 4.51 -18.48 -11.28
N THR A 286 3.38 -18.18 -11.91
CA THR A 286 3.33 -17.39 -13.15
C THR A 286 3.81 -15.96 -12.92
N LEU A 287 3.31 -15.29 -11.87
CA LEU A 287 3.70 -13.92 -11.56
C LEU A 287 5.18 -13.78 -11.18
N GLN A 288 5.80 -14.81 -10.58
CA GLN A 288 7.23 -14.80 -10.25
C GLN A 288 8.13 -14.88 -11.50
N LYS A 289 7.63 -15.41 -12.62
CA LYS A 289 8.38 -15.51 -13.89
C LYS A 289 8.39 -14.20 -14.66
N LEU A 290 7.45 -13.27 -14.43
CA LEU A 290 7.35 -11.95 -15.07
C LEU A 290 8.45 -11.02 -14.56
N LYS A 291 9.66 -11.17 -15.07
CA LYS A 291 10.85 -10.44 -14.60
C LYS A 291 10.93 -9.03 -15.15
N TYR A 292 10.63 -8.87 -16.45
CA TYR A 292 10.67 -7.55 -17.05
C TYR A 292 9.56 -6.64 -16.53
N LEU A 293 8.34 -7.16 -16.36
CA LEU A 293 7.27 -6.43 -15.68
C LEU A 293 7.69 -6.01 -14.26
N GLU A 294 8.42 -6.88 -13.53
CA GLU A 294 8.95 -6.52 -12.20
C GLU A 294 9.96 -5.37 -12.28
N MET A 295 10.83 -5.36 -13.27
CA MET A 295 11.78 -4.26 -13.50
C MET A 295 11.05 -2.95 -13.80
N VAL A 296 10.01 -2.99 -14.63
CA VAL A 296 9.13 -1.85 -14.94
C VAL A 296 8.46 -1.31 -13.67
N ILE A 297 7.90 -2.17 -12.83
CA ILE A 297 7.29 -1.78 -11.54
C ILE A 297 8.36 -1.15 -10.63
N LYS A 298 9.53 -1.76 -10.52
CA LYS A 298 10.63 -1.24 -9.68
C LYS A 298 11.08 0.15 -10.15
N GLU A 299 11.18 0.37 -11.46
CA GLU A 299 11.54 1.68 -12.02
C GLU A 299 10.44 2.71 -11.76
N THR A 300 9.17 2.32 -11.86
CA THR A 300 8.05 3.19 -11.45
C THR A 300 8.18 3.59 -9.98
N LEU A 301 8.44 2.62 -9.09
CA LEU A 301 8.59 2.88 -7.65
C LEU A 301 9.85 3.71 -7.33
N ARG A 302 10.84 3.72 -8.20
CA ARG A 302 12.00 4.60 -8.08
C ARG A 302 11.62 6.04 -8.37
N ILE A 303 11.03 6.30 -9.55
CA ILE A 303 10.69 7.67 -9.99
C ILE A 303 9.53 8.24 -9.15
N ASN A 304 8.53 7.42 -8.89
CA ASN A 304 7.29 7.80 -8.20
C ASN A 304 7.03 6.90 -6.97
N PRO A 305 7.87 6.93 -5.94
CA PRO A 305 7.65 6.12 -4.74
C PRO A 305 6.35 6.54 -4.05
N PRO A 306 5.40 5.60 -3.81
CA PRO A 306 4.14 5.93 -3.14
C PRO A 306 4.33 6.56 -1.75
N VAL A 307 5.41 6.21 -1.04
CA VAL A 307 5.81 6.85 0.22
C VAL A 307 7.11 7.60 0.00
N PRO A 308 7.05 8.92 -0.31
CA PRO A 308 8.23 9.69 -0.70
C PRO A 308 9.14 10.08 0.47
N VAL A 309 8.62 10.06 1.70
CA VAL A 309 9.33 10.42 2.93
C VAL A 309 8.89 9.55 4.08
N ILE A 310 9.83 9.10 4.89
CA ILE A 310 9.54 8.43 6.17
C ILE A 310 10.27 9.12 7.31
N GLY A 311 9.65 9.11 8.49
CA GLY A 311 10.20 9.74 9.68
C GLY A 311 10.76 8.74 10.69
N ARG A 312 11.88 9.09 11.32
CA ARG A 312 12.46 8.39 12.46
C ARG A 312 12.85 9.42 13.52
N ARG A 313 12.90 9.00 14.78
CA ARG A 313 13.37 9.80 15.92
C ARG A 313 14.40 9.02 16.71
N SER A 314 15.50 9.65 17.11
CA SER A 314 16.46 9.06 18.05
C SER A 314 15.82 8.97 19.44
N VAL A 315 15.83 7.80 20.05
CA VAL A 315 15.36 7.58 21.44
C VAL A 315 16.49 7.45 22.43
N GLY A 316 17.74 7.51 21.95
CA GLY A 316 18.98 7.56 22.71
C GLY A 316 20.03 8.26 21.85
N ASP A 317 21.16 8.66 22.48
CA ASP A 317 22.29 9.19 21.73
C ASP A 317 22.84 8.11 20.78
N MET A 318 23.24 8.51 19.58
CA MET A 318 23.79 7.64 18.57
C MET A 318 24.89 8.33 17.78
N VAL A 319 25.77 7.55 17.15
CA VAL A 319 26.83 8.09 16.29
C VAL A 319 26.49 7.76 14.84
N ILE A 320 26.47 8.77 13.99
CA ILE A 320 26.29 8.63 12.55
C ILE A 320 27.47 9.31 11.87
N ASP A 321 28.21 8.55 11.09
CA ASP A 321 29.39 9.03 10.34
C ASP A 321 30.39 9.84 11.20
N GLY A 322 30.62 9.38 12.44
CA GLY A 322 31.51 10.02 13.41
C GLY A 322 30.89 11.21 14.17
N VAL A 323 29.67 11.62 13.84
CA VAL A 323 28.96 12.72 14.52
C VAL A 323 28.02 12.17 15.57
N THR A 324 28.10 12.69 16.79
CA THR A 324 27.17 12.35 17.87
C THR A 324 25.82 13.04 17.63
N ILE A 325 24.78 12.25 17.51
CA ILE A 325 23.38 12.68 17.34
C ILE A 325 22.69 12.54 18.69
N PRO A 326 22.16 13.62 19.27
CA PRO A 326 21.50 13.56 20.57
C PRO A 326 20.13 12.87 20.49
N LYS A 327 19.70 12.36 21.62
CA LYS A 327 18.32 11.86 21.81
C LYS A 327 17.29 12.94 21.46
N GLY A 328 16.21 12.55 20.80
CA GLY A 328 15.07 13.42 20.48
C GLY A 328 15.17 14.10 19.12
N LEU A 329 16.24 13.86 18.34
CA LEU A 329 16.36 14.39 16.99
C LEU A 329 15.49 13.60 16.02
N ASP A 330 14.75 14.33 15.16
CA ASP A 330 13.95 13.72 14.08
C ASP A 330 14.77 13.60 12.80
N PHE A 331 14.69 12.44 12.15
CA PHE A 331 15.22 12.16 10.82
C PHE A 331 14.06 12.04 9.83
N PHE A 332 14.10 12.81 8.76
CA PHE A 332 13.24 12.64 7.61
C PHE A 332 14.06 12.02 6.48
N ILE A 333 13.81 10.73 6.21
CA ILE A 333 14.48 9.99 5.14
C ILE A 333 13.72 10.29 3.85
N MET A 334 14.39 11.01 2.96
CA MET A 334 13.83 11.56 1.73
C MET A 334 13.93 10.54 0.59
N ILE A 335 13.06 9.53 0.62
CA ILE A 335 13.08 8.41 -0.35
C ILE A 335 12.98 8.91 -1.79
N TYR A 336 12.13 9.93 -2.04
CA TYR A 336 12.01 10.53 -3.37
C TYR A 336 13.32 11.13 -3.86
N LEU A 337 14.03 11.88 -3.00
CA LEU A 337 15.32 12.47 -3.36
C LEU A 337 16.39 11.40 -3.55
N LEU A 338 16.47 10.42 -2.65
CA LEU A 338 17.39 9.27 -2.76
C LEU A 338 17.22 8.53 -4.09
N HIS A 339 15.98 8.26 -4.48
CA HIS A 339 15.68 7.52 -5.71
C HIS A 339 15.90 8.34 -6.99
N ASN A 340 15.97 9.67 -6.88
CA ASN A 340 16.21 10.57 -8.00
C ASN A 340 17.60 11.25 -7.92
N ASP A 341 18.50 10.73 -7.10
CA ASP A 341 19.88 11.19 -7.00
C ASP A 341 20.64 10.84 -8.30
N PRO A 342 21.21 11.83 -9.03
CA PRO A 342 21.93 11.57 -10.28
C PRO A 342 23.24 10.80 -10.09
N GLU A 343 23.84 10.81 -8.90
CA GLU A 343 25.05 10.01 -8.59
C GLU A 343 24.69 8.53 -8.47
N LEU A 344 23.51 8.21 -7.93
CA LEU A 344 23.03 6.82 -7.82
C LEU A 344 22.31 6.35 -9.07
N TYR A 345 21.62 7.24 -9.76
CA TYR A 345 20.79 6.97 -10.95
C TYR A 345 21.05 8.02 -12.03
N PRO A 346 22.08 7.84 -12.88
CA PRO A 346 22.33 8.76 -14.00
C PRO A 346 21.07 8.98 -14.85
N GLU A 347 20.81 10.22 -15.27
CA GLU A 347 19.56 10.62 -15.95
C GLU A 347 18.31 10.21 -15.13
N PRO A 348 18.14 10.68 -13.88
CA PRO A 348 17.17 10.11 -12.93
C PRO A 348 15.70 10.26 -13.38
N THR A 349 15.40 11.20 -14.27
CA THR A 349 14.06 11.42 -14.81
C THR A 349 13.72 10.51 -15.99
N ARG A 350 14.73 9.83 -16.59
CA ARG A 350 14.50 8.85 -17.64
C ARG A 350 13.93 7.56 -17.06
N PHE A 351 12.83 7.11 -17.64
CA PHE A 351 12.23 5.82 -17.28
C PHE A 351 12.99 4.68 -17.96
N ASP A 352 13.78 3.94 -17.20
CA ASP A 352 14.66 2.90 -17.71
C ASP A 352 14.61 1.65 -16.81
N PRO A 353 13.76 0.66 -17.15
CA PRO A 353 13.66 -0.58 -16.39
C PRO A 353 14.96 -1.38 -16.27
N GLU A 354 15.91 -1.21 -17.23
CA GLU A 354 17.19 -1.95 -17.21
C GLU A 354 18.06 -1.61 -15.98
N ARG A 355 17.78 -0.50 -15.32
CA ARG A 355 18.37 -0.19 -14.00
C ARG A 355 18.11 -1.28 -12.97
N PHE A 356 17.08 -2.10 -13.17
CA PHE A 356 16.68 -3.20 -12.28
C PHE A 356 16.99 -4.59 -12.86
N SER A 357 17.81 -4.68 -13.91
CA SER A 357 18.37 -5.92 -14.35
C SER A 357 19.19 -6.59 -13.22
N GLU A 358 19.42 -7.88 -13.34
CA GLU A 358 20.16 -8.64 -12.34
C GLU A 358 21.59 -8.08 -12.14
N GLU A 359 22.27 -7.78 -13.24
CA GLU A 359 23.60 -7.18 -13.25
C GLU A 359 23.66 -5.79 -12.61
N ALA A 360 22.72 -4.91 -12.95
CA ALA A 360 22.66 -3.57 -12.37
C ALA A 360 22.28 -3.60 -10.88
N SER A 361 21.44 -4.56 -10.49
CA SER A 361 21.00 -4.72 -9.10
C SER A 361 22.12 -5.16 -8.16
N VAL A 362 23.05 -5.99 -8.63
CA VAL A 362 24.23 -6.42 -7.84
C VAL A 362 25.18 -5.25 -7.55
N LYS A 363 25.33 -4.32 -8.48
CA LYS A 363 26.23 -3.16 -8.36
C LYS A 363 25.65 -2.02 -7.53
N ARG A 364 24.35 -2.07 -7.22
CA ARG A 364 23.65 -0.98 -6.51
C ARG A 364 24.08 -0.91 -5.04
N PRO A 365 24.46 0.27 -4.53
CA PRO A 365 24.79 0.43 -3.12
C PRO A 365 23.61 0.02 -2.21
N PRO A 366 23.87 -0.62 -1.07
CA PRO A 366 22.83 -0.91 -0.10
C PRO A 366 22.08 0.38 0.31
N TYR A 367 20.78 0.26 0.57
CA TYR A 367 19.88 1.37 0.96
C TYR A 367 19.67 2.47 -0.08
N SER A 368 20.23 2.37 -1.30
CA SER A 368 19.97 3.34 -2.36
C SER A 368 18.60 3.15 -3.04
N TYR A 369 17.95 2.01 -2.86
CA TYR A 369 16.60 1.70 -3.36
C TYR A 369 15.74 1.09 -2.26
N MET A 370 14.74 1.83 -1.78
CA MET A 370 13.95 1.40 -0.63
C MET A 370 12.47 1.84 -0.69
N PRO A 371 11.74 1.48 -1.76
CA PRO A 371 10.34 1.89 -1.93
C PRO A 371 9.41 1.27 -0.88
N PHE A 372 9.84 0.19 -0.23
CA PHE A 372 9.16 -0.49 0.86
C PHE A 372 9.81 -0.23 2.23
N SER A 373 10.59 0.86 2.35
CA SER A 373 11.43 1.13 3.51
C SER A 373 12.48 0.02 3.73
N ALA A 374 13.16 0.01 4.86
CA ALA A 374 14.16 -0.98 5.21
C ALA A 374 14.17 -1.23 6.72
N GLY A 375 15.02 -2.19 7.16
CA GLY A 375 15.18 -2.55 8.56
C GLY A 375 13.93 -3.23 9.16
N SER A 376 13.85 -3.26 10.48
CA SER A 376 12.77 -3.94 11.22
C SER A 376 11.38 -3.36 10.94
N ARG A 377 11.30 -2.09 10.56
CA ARG A 377 10.09 -1.33 10.25
C ARG A 377 9.75 -1.27 8.76
N ASN A 378 10.30 -2.19 7.95
CA ASN A 378 9.98 -2.30 6.53
C ASN A 378 8.49 -2.64 6.30
N CYS A 379 8.03 -2.49 5.07
CA CYS A 379 6.66 -2.83 4.67
C CYS A 379 6.39 -4.32 4.90
N ILE A 380 5.39 -4.63 5.72
CA ILE A 380 4.94 -6.00 5.97
C ILE A 380 4.23 -6.59 4.76
N GLY A 381 3.55 -5.74 3.98
CA GLY A 381 2.77 -6.10 2.80
C GLY A 381 3.56 -6.09 1.48
N GLN A 382 4.90 -6.01 1.50
CA GLN A 382 5.69 -5.88 0.25
C GLN A 382 5.37 -6.98 -0.76
N ARG A 383 5.31 -8.24 -0.35
CA ARG A 383 5.00 -9.37 -1.24
C ARG A 383 3.57 -9.30 -1.76
N TYR A 384 2.64 -8.98 -0.87
CA TYR A 384 1.23 -8.76 -1.21
C TYR A 384 1.08 -7.67 -2.28
N ALA A 385 1.66 -6.49 -2.04
CA ALA A 385 1.60 -5.36 -2.96
C ALA A 385 2.18 -5.68 -4.34
N MET A 386 3.32 -6.37 -4.40
CA MET A 386 3.93 -6.77 -5.68
C MET A 386 3.07 -7.78 -6.44
N LEU A 387 2.37 -8.70 -5.75
CA LEU A 387 1.43 -9.63 -6.39
C LEU A 387 0.22 -8.89 -6.94
N GLU A 388 -0.38 -8.00 -6.14
CA GLU A 388 -1.53 -7.19 -6.55
C GLU A 388 -1.19 -6.32 -7.76
N VAL A 389 -0.09 -5.56 -7.70
CA VAL A 389 0.33 -4.68 -8.78
C VAL A 389 0.60 -5.48 -10.07
N LYS A 390 1.30 -6.62 -9.97
CA LYS A 390 1.54 -7.50 -11.13
C LYS A 390 0.22 -8.05 -11.70
N THR A 391 -0.68 -8.55 -10.86
CA THR A 391 -1.95 -9.13 -11.30
C THR A 391 -2.79 -8.13 -12.06
N VAL A 392 -2.99 -6.94 -11.50
CA VAL A 392 -3.78 -5.88 -12.15
C VAL A 392 -3.14 -5.43 -13.47
N LEU A 393 -1.81 -5.25 -13.49
CA LEU A 393 -1.11 -4.81 -14.71
C LEU A 393 -1.13 -5.89 -15.81
N VAL A 394 -0.98 -7.17 -15.48
CA VAL A 394 -1.09 -8.25 -16.46
C VAL A 394 -2.48 -8.26 -17.09
N LYS A 395 -3.54 -8.23 -16.28
CA LYS A 395 -4.92 -8.20 -16.78
C LYS A 395 -5.19 -6.94 -17.62
N LEU A 396 -4.67 -5.79 -17.19
CA LEU A 396 -4.82 -4.53 -17.92
C LEU A 396 -4.13 -4.59 -19.29
N LEU A 397 -2.86 -5.00 -19.34
CA LEU A 397 -2.05 -5.03 -20.55
C LEU A 397 -2.43 -6.17 -21.51
N ALA A 398 -2.94 -7.29 -20.99
CA ALA A 398 -3.48 -8.34 -21.84
C ALA A 398 -4.73 -7.90 -22.61
N ASN A 399 -5.55 -7.02 -22.00
CA ASN A 399 -6.82 -6.57 -22.58
C ASN A 399 -6.69 -5.26 -23.36
N TYR A 400 -5.77 -4.38 -22.95
CA TYR A 400 -5.69 -3.03 -23.51
C TYR A 400 -4.26 -2.63 -23.84
N GLN A 401 -4.10 -1.92 -24.96
CA GLN A 401 -2.96 -1.07 -25.24
C GLN A 401 -3.21 0.29 -24.58
N LEU A 402 -2.22 0.77 -23.84
CA LEU A 402 -2.25 2.06 -23.18
C LEU A 402 -1.59 3.09 -24.09
N LEU A 403 -2.28 4.19 -24.37
CA LEU A 403 -1.74 5.30 -25.15
C LEU A 403 -1.70 6.57 -24.31
N PRO A 404 -0.77 7.49 -24.61
CA PRO A 404 -0.67 8.76 -23.90
C PRO A 404 -1.91 9.63 -24.15
N CYS A 405 -2.24 10.43 -23.16
CA CYS A 405 -3.34 11.37 -23.19
C CYS A 405 -2.80 12.79 -22.97
N GLU A 406 -3.35 13.78 -23.67
CA GLU A 406 -2.95 15.19 -23.52
C GLU A 406 -3.27 15.73 -22.13
N ALA A 407 -4.39 15.30 -21.52
CA ALA A 407 -4.77 15.66 -20.16
C ALA A 407 -3.73 15.24 -19.09
N SER A 408 -2.88 14.27 -19.40
CA SER A 408 -1.76 13.81 -18.55
C SER A 408 -0.39 14.15 -19.12
N ASN A 409 -0.26 15.11 -20.04
CA ASN A 409 1.04 15.47 -20.59
C ASN A 409 2.06 15.85 -19.52
N GLN A 410 1.59 16.38 -18.39
CA GLN A 410 2.40 16.55 -17.19
C GLN A 410 1.70 15.94 -16.00
N LEU A 411 2.26 14.85 -15.45
CA LEU A 411 1.83 14.28 -14.18
C LEU A 411 2.20 15.26 -13.05
N ARG A 412 1.19 15.94 -12.52
CA ARG A 412 1.37 16.84 -11.39
C ARG A 412 1.14 16.06 -10.10
N LEU A 413 2.17 16.00 -9.27
CA LEU A 413 2.16 15.21 -8.04
C LEU A 413 2.04 16.11 -6.82
N LYS A 414 1.36 15.60 -5.80
CA LYS A 414 1.36 16.14 -4.44
C LYS A 414 1.65 15.02 -3.44
N THR A 415 2.20 15.38 -2.32
CA THR A 415 2.41 14.45 -1.21
C THR A 415 1.30 14.63 -0.18
N ASP A 416 0.44 13.64 -0.05
CA ASP A 416 -0.63 13.52 0.94
C ASP A 416 -0.36 12.27 1.75
N MET A 417 0.57 12.22 2.67
CA MET A 417 1.07 10.99 3.29
C MET A 417 1.62 9.98 2.28
N THR A 418 0.96 9.82 1.16
CA THR A 418 1.41 9.12 -0.06
C THR A 418 1.53 10.09 -1.22
N LEU A 419 2.32 9.72 -2.23
CA LEU A 419 2.45 10.47 -3.46
C LEU A 419 1.21 10.24 -4.33
N LYS A 420 0.49 11.32 -4.64
CA LYS A 420 -0.78 11.27 -5.39
C LYS A 420 -0.77 12.22 -6.60
N PRO A 421 -1.49 11.88 -7.67
CA PRO A 421 -1.69 12.80 -8.78
C PRO A 421 -2.68 13.90 -8.36
N VAL A 422 -2.36 15.16 -8.64
CA VAL A 422 -3.26 16.30 -8.38
C VAL A 422 -4.43 16.29 -9.34
N ASN A 423 -4.16 15.96 -10.59
CA ASN A 423 -5.10 16.01 -11.71
C ASN A 423 -5.61 14.63 -12.15
N GLY A 424 -5.31 13.55 -11.41
CA GLY A 424 -5.58 12.17 -11.83
C GLY A 424 -4.48 11.61 -12.74
N VAL A 425 -4.64 10.34 -13.15
CA VAL A 425 -3.78 9.67 -14.14
C VAL A 425 -4.66 9.30 -15.33
N PHE A 426 -4.49 10.01 -16.45
CA PHE A 426 -5.26 9.78 -17.66
C PHE A 426 -4.43 9.00 -18.68
N VAL A 427 -5.06 8.00 -19.27
CA VAL A 427 -4.55 7.19 -20.37
C VAL A 427 -5.70 6.97 -21.37
N LYS A 428 -5.36 6.69 -22.62
CA LYS A 428 -6.33 6.16 -23.59
C LYS A 428 -6.19 4.65 -23.64
N LEU A 429 -7.33 3.96 -23.67
CA LEU A 429 -7.40 2.51 -23.73
C LEU A 429 -7.86 2.08 -25.11
N VAL A 430 -7.09 1.20 -25.75
CA VAL A 430 -7.44 0.56 -27.02
C VAL A 430 -7.43 -0.94 -26.81
N ARG A 431 -8.49 -1.64 -27.24
CA ARG A 431 -8.59 -3.10 -27.08
C ARG A 431 -7.49 -3.80 -27.88
N ARG A 432 -6.90 -4.82 -27.27
CA ARG A 432 -5.96 -5.75 -27.92
C ARG A 432 -6.67 -6.93 -28.56
#